data_c3eaa20c363a3f1f0c86b44c98e58398
#
_entry.id   c3eaa20c363a3f1f0c86b44c98e58398
#
_cell.length_a   1.000
_cell.length_b   1.000
_cell.length_c   1.000
_cell.angle_alpha   90.00
_cell.angle_beta   90.00
_cell.angle_gamma   90.00
#
_symmetry.space_group_name_H-M   'P 1'
#
loop_
_entity.id
_entity.type
_entity.pdbx_description
1 polymer ?
#
loop_
_entity_poly.entity_id
_entity_poly.type
_entity_poly.pdbx_seq_one_letter_code
_entity_poly.pdbx_strand_id
1 'polypeptide(L)'
;ANTYVYCNNVFGVVANECGQVDVLEKCENIFDLSQVNYLNKNDKDNLLSISFITFRYPMNFAAPSDLIKEVELFFKKNISKVQDGYIYFAENDYTRSADRTKFMLDLLDEATSTRNLQVKLLPIIKSNNIIGAELLLRLKDDSKNVLVNTNELINVAIKNNRIGIITDILIDNIGEYYKTYGFSLFRISGFRLFTINTDNSFFADSKFLTSLEYLVQHHHLQKGFLNLEVTEKELSEHYEEMMTTIKILNKLDIYVICDMYIGEYLSLEKLKSLGINKVKIARSLVSKIDVEESNYKELISLIDSCKSYGIMPCVVGVEKEQQVKMITEKYPDILMQGYYFYEPLDADVLFDILKKVNFD
;
A
#
# COMPACT_ATOMS: atom_id res chain seq x y z
N ALA A 1 -4.04 -9.34 26.41
CA ALA A 1 -3.82 -10.64 25.76
C ALA A 1 -2.88 -11.48 26.62
N ASN A 2 -3.16 -12.76 26.74
CA ASN A 2 -2.28 -13.71 27.43
C ASN A 2 -1.53 -14.52 26.38
N THR A 3 -0.22 -14.72 26.58
CA THR A 3 0.64 -15.46 25.65
C THR A 3 0.99 -16.82 26.27
N TYR A 4 0.90 -17.87 25.47
CA TYR A 4 1.16 -19.24 25.84
C TYR A 4 2.17 -19.87 24.87
N VAL A 5 3.10 -20.67 25.37
CA VAL A 5 3.97 -21.47 24.52
C VAL A 5 3.25 -22.79 24.23
N TYR A 6 3.05 -23.11 22.97
CA TYR A 6 2.37 -24.34 22.55
C TYR A 6 3.37 -25.44 22.26
N CYS A 7 4.36 -25.18 21.43
CA CYS A 7 5.47 -26.11 21.16
C CYS A 7 6.66 -25.29 20.63
N ASN A 8 7.73 -25.95 20.22
CA ASN A 8 8.90 -25.26 19.67
C ASN A 8 8.49 -24.34 18.51
N ASN A 9 8.78 -23.05 18.66
CA ASN A 9 8.50 -22.00 17.68
C ASN A 9 7.01 -21.69 17.42
N VAL A 10 6.08 -22.20 18.24
CA VAL A 10 4.66 -21.88 18.15
C VAL A 10 4.16 -21.27 19.45
N PHE A 11 3.59 -20.08 19.35
CA PHE A 11 3.06 -19.31 20.47
C PHE A 11 1.57 -19.07 20.27
N GLY A 12 0.80 -19.25 21.32
CA GLY A 12 -0.62 -18.92 21.35
C GLY A 12 -0.84 -17.58 22.04
N VAL A 13 -1.63 -16.71 21.44
CA VAL A 13 -2.05 -15.43 22.04
C VAL A 13 -3.57 -15.43 22.13
N VAL A 14 -4.11 -15.27 23.35
CA VAL A 14 -5.56 -15.14 23.57
C VAL A 14 -5.90 -13.67 23.77
N ALA A 15 -6.75 -13.15 22.91
CA ALA A 15 -7.28 -11.79 22.99
C ALA A 15 -8.80 -11.87 23.19
N ASN A 16 -9.32 -11.16 24.20
CA ASN A 16 -10.75 -11.08 24.49
C ASN A 16 -11.35 -9.87 23.78
N GLU A 17 -12.59 -10.00 23.31
CA GLU A 17 -13.39 -8.89 22.74
C GLU A 17 -12.71 -8.13 21.60
N CYS A 18 -11.88 -8.81 20.81
CA CYS A 18 -11.23 -8.22 19.65
C CYS A 18 -12.01 -8.53 18.37
N GLY A 19 -12.26 -7.51 17.56
CA GLY A 19 -12.72 -7.65 16.19
C GLY A 19 -11.61 -8.17 15.26
N GLN A 20 -11.98 -8.56 14.06
CA GLN A 20 -11.01 -9.06 13.06
C GLN A 20 -9.97 -7.99 12.67
N VAL A 21 -10.39 -6.72 12.62
CA VAL A 21 -9.51 -5.59 12.32
C VAL A 21 -8.49 -5.38 13.45
N ASP A 22 -8.92 -5.44 14.70
CA ASP A 22 -8.03 -5.30 15.87
C ASP A 22 -6.98 -6.41 15.94
N VAL A 23 -7.37 -7.62 15.50
CA VAL A 23 -6.44 -8.78 15.44
C VAL A 23 -5.44 -8.59 14.32
N LEU A 24 -5.88 -8.13 13.14
CA LEU A 24 -4.99 -7.82 12.01
C LEU A 24 -3.94 -6.79 12.41
N GLU A 25 -4.37 -5.65 12.95
CA GLU A 25 -3.46 -4.60 13.39
C GLU A 25 -2.44 -5.08 14.42
N LYS A 26 -2.88 -5.91 15.39
CA LYS A 26 -1.97 -6.51 16.37
C LYS A 26 -0.97 -7.49 15.75
N CYS A 27 -1.41 -8.30 14.78
CA CYS A 27 -0.52 -9.23 14.07
C CYS A 27 0.50 -8.46 13.22
N GLU A 28 0.08 -7.42 12.52
CA GLU A 28 0.95 -6.54 11.74
C GLU A 28 1.98 -5.84 12.64
N ASN A 29 1.55 -5.30 13.77
CA ASN A 29 2.46 -4.71 14.75
C ASN A 29 3.49 -5.69 15.31
N ILE A 30 3.09 -6.95 15.58
CA ILE A 30 4.03 -7.99 16.03
C ILE A 30 4.99 -8.35 14.89
N PHE A 31 4.49 -8.44 13.67
CA PHE A 31 5.31 -8.70 12.49
C PHE A 31 6.37 -7.60 12.29
N ASP A 32 5.96 -6.34 12.31
CA ASP A 32 6.86 -5.20 12.20
C ASP A 32 7.92 -5.19 13.32
N LEU A 33 7.51 -5.44 14.57
CA LEU A 33 8.43 -5.54 15.70
C LEU A 33 9.41 -6.70 15.56
N SER A 34 9.01 -7.82 14.96
CA SER A 34 9.88 -8.97 14.74
C SER A 34 10.96 -8.69 13.70
N GLN A 35 10.61 -7.99 12.63
CA GLN A 35 11.56 -7.59 11.59
C GLN A 35 12.62 -6.61 12.12
N VAL A 36 12.20 -5.74 13.05
CA VAL A 36 13.07 -4.70 13.61
C VAL A 36 14.06 -5.24 14.66
N ASN A 37 13.65 -6.15 15.53
CA ASN A 37 14.48 -6.60 16.65
C ASN A 37 15.56 -7.63 16.26
N TYR A 38 15.45 -8.28 15.12
CA TYR A 38 16.43 -9.27 14.65
C TYR A 38 17.55 -8.70 13.78
N LEU A 39 17.39 -7.48 13.26
CA LEU A 39 18.42 -6.79 12.47
C LEU A 39 19.65 -6.33 13.30
N ASN A 40 19.63 -6.50 14.61
CA ASN A 40 20.76 -6.16 15.48
C ASN A 40 21.71 -7.36 15.65
N LYS A 41 22.76 -7.37 14.87
CA LYS A 41 24.03 -8.10 14.93
C LYS A 41 24.22 -9.26 13.94
N ASN A 42 24.91 -8.91 12.88
CA ASN A 42 25.89 -9.74 12.16
C ASN A 42 25.46 -10.96 11.33
N ASP A 43 24.18 -11.31 11.21
CA ASP A 43 23.75 -12.36 10.29
C ASP A 43 22.62 -11.87 9.39
N LYS A 44 22.97 -11.48 8.18
CA LYS A 44 22.01 -11.05 7.13
C LYS A 44 21.12 -12.19 6.61
N ASP A 45 21.38 -13.42 7.01
CA ASP A 45 20.73 -14.62 6.45
C ASP A 45 19.65 -15.24 7.35
N ASN A 46 19.36 -14.70 8.53
CA ASN A 46 18.36 -15.22 9.45
C ASN A 46 17.23 -14.21 9.70
N LEU A 47 16.43 -13.93 8.70
CA LEU A 47 15.15 -13.25 8.89
C LEU A 47 14.20 -14.19 9.66
N LEU A 48 13.68 -13.71 10.77
CA LEU A 48 12.67 -14.44 11.53
C LEU A 48 11.36 -14.43 10.74
N SER A 49 11.01 -15.58 10.21
CA SER A 49 9.75 -15.76 9.54
C SER A 49 8.65 -16.01 10.56
N ILE A 50 7.66 -15.09 10.63
CA ILE A 50 6.51 -15.23 11.51
C ILE A 50 5.25 -15.28 10.66
N SER A 51 4.41 -16.29 10.95
CA SER A 51 3.08 -16.38 10.37
C SER A 51 2.06 -16.50 11.49
N PHE A 52 0.91 -15.92 11.29
CA PHE A 52 -0.17 -15.93 12.26
C PHE A 52 -1.34 -16.76 11.76
N ILE A 53 -1.94 -17.50 12.69
CA ILE A 53 -3.20 -18.17 12.47
C ILE A 53 -4.14 -17.68 13.54
N THR A 54 -5.26 -17.13 13.14
CA THR A 54 -6.25 -16.60 14.05
C THR A 54 -7.49 -17.46 14.06
N PHE A 55 -7.98 -17.78 15.26
CA PHE A 55 -9.21 -18.51 15.48
C PHE A 55 -10.17 -17.67 16.30
N ARG A 56 -11.45 -17.75 16.01
CA ARG A 56 -12.49 -17.07 16.76
C ARG A 56 -13.39 -18.05 17.48
N TYR A 57 -13.44 -17.93 18.82
CA TYR A 57 -14.39 -18.69 19.62
C TYR A 57 -15.67 -17.85 19.83
N PRO A 58 -16.86 -18.43 19.73
CA PRO A 58 -17.19 -19.84 19.43
C PRO A 58 -17.37 -20.17 17.93
N MET A 59 -16.97 -19.31 17.01
CA MET A 59 -17.29 -19.50 15.58
C MET A 59 -16.56 -20.67 14.93
N ASN A 60 -15.31 -20.91 15.31
CA ASN A 60 -14.49 -21.97 14.68
C ASN A 60 -14.60 -23.32 15.39
N PHE A 61 -15.02 -23.35 16.65
CA PHE A 61 -15.17 -24.58 17.42
C PHE A 61 -16.26 -24.45 18.48
N ALA A 62 -16.97 -25.56 18.71
CA ALA A 62 -18.05 -25.60 19.67
C ALA A 62 -17.57 -25.66 21.14
N ALA A 63 -16.38 -26.21 21.38
CA ALA A 63 -15.77 -26.29 22.68
C ALA A 63 -14.29 -25.88 22.67
N PRO A 64 -13.78 -25.28 23.75
CA PRO A 64 -12.36 -24.91 23.85
C PRO A 64 -11.41 -26.09 23.71
N SER A 65 -11.85 -27.32 24.07
CA SER A 65 -11.10 -28.56 23.92
C SER A 65 -10.80 -28.92 22.47
N ASP A 66 -11.61 -28.43 21.55
CA ASP A 66 -11.45 -28.70 20.11
C ASP A 66 -10.40 -27.81 19.48
N LEU A 67 -10.10 -26.67 20.09
CA LEU A 67 -9.10 -25.71 19.62
C LEU A 67 -7.75 -26.36 19.32
N ILE A 68 -7.24 -27.16 20.25
CA ILE A 68 -5.93 -27.82 20.12
C ILE A 68 -5.92 -28.79 18.94
N LYS A 69 -6.99 -29.55 18.77
CA LYS A 69 -7.13 -30.50 17.65
C LYS A 69 -7.20 -29.79 16.30
N GLU A 70 -7.94 -28.71 16.24
CA GLU A 70 -8.08 -27.90 15.03
C GLU A 70 -6.76 -27.21 14.66
N VAL A 71 -6.04 -26.67 15.65
CA VAL A 71 -4.71 -26.10 15.44
C VAL A 71 -3.73 -27.15 14.93
N GLU A 72 -3.72 -28.37 15.52
CA GLU A 72 -2.85 -29.46 15.06
C GLU A 72 -3.19 -29.93 13.63
N LEU A 73 -4.47 -30.07 13.34
CA LEU A 73 -4.94 -30.43 11.99
C LEU A 73 -4.53 -29.36 10.98
N PHE A 74 -4.59 -28.12 11.37
CA PHE A 74 -4.16 -27.01 10.55
C PHE A 74 -2.67 -27.12 10.22
N PHE A 75 -1.83 -27.18 11.21
CA PHE A 75 -0.38 -27.28 11.01
C PHE A 75 -0.01 -28.47 10.14
N LYS A 76 -0.59 -29.65 10.38
CA LYS A 76 -0.31 -30.86 9.59
C LYS A 76 -0.66 -30.72 8.12
N LYS A 77 -1.75 -30.02 7.79
CA LYS A 77 -2.24 -29.88 6.41
C LYS A 77 -1.56 -28.77 5.62
N ASN A 78 -1.09 -27.73 6.28
CA ASN A 78 -0.73 -26.49 5.59
C ASN A 78 0.67 -25.94 5.91
N ILE A 79 1.45 -26.60 6.77
CA ILE A 79 2.80 -26.12 7.12
C ILE A 79 3.71 -25.93 5.89
N SER A 80 3.51 -26.74 4.85
CA SER A 80 4.23 -26.62 3.59
C SER A 80 3.69 -25.53 2.65
N LYS A 81 2.53 -24.96 2.98
CA LYS A 81 1.86 -23.91 2.18
C LYS A 81 1.89 -22.56 2.88
N VAL A 82 2.27 -22.54 4.16
CA VAL A 82 2.40 -21.30 4.93
C VAL A 82 3.57 -20.54 4.37
N GLN A 83 3.28 -19.46 3.66
CA GLN A 83 4.28 -18.51 3.21
C GLN A 83 4.65 -17.58 4.37
N ASP A 84 5.90 -17.20 4.42
CA ASP A 84 6.44 -16.30 5.43
C ASP A 84 5.71 -14.95 5.43
N GLY A 85 5.35 -14.46 6.61
CA GLY A 85 4.71 -13.16 6.75
C GLY A 85 3.20 -13.11 6.53
N TYR A 86 2.52 -14.24 6.48
CA TYR A 86 1.07 -14.27 6.24
C TYR A 86 0.26 -14.38 7.53
N ILE A 87 -0.90 -13.69 7.54
CA ILE A 87 -1.92 -13.80 8.58
C ILE A 87 -3.08 -14.64 8.04
N TYR A 88 -3.33 -15.78 8.69
CA TYR A 88 -4.39 -16.70 8.31
C TYR A 88 -5.54 -16.61 9.29
N PHE A 89 -6.74 -16.36 8.78
CA PHE A 89 -7.95 -16.42 9.58
C PHE A 89 -8.62 -17.79 9.40
N ALA A 90 -8.66 -18.60 10.43
CA ALA A 90 -9.28 -19.92 10.41
C ALA A 90 -10.82 -19.84 10.19
N GLU A 91 -11.42 -18.69 10.41
CA GLU A 91 -12.83 -18.42 10.09
C GLU A 91 -13.14 -18.60 8.60
N ASN A 92 -12.14 -18.47 7.76
CA ASN A 92 -12.28 -18.56 6.31
C ASN A 92 -12.00 -19.96 5.77
N ASP A 93 -11.92 -20.92 6.68
CA ASP A 93 -11.91 -22.37 6.48
C ASP A 93 -11.04 -22.97 5.35
N TYR A 94 -10.48 -24.07 5.68
CA TYR A 94 -9.64 -25.04 4.99
C TYR A 94 -10.16 -25.59 3.68
N THR A 95 -11.47 -25.74 3.56
CA THR A 95 -12.18 -26.18 2.36
C THR A 95 -12.35 -25.05 1.35
N ARG A 96 -11.94 -23.82 1.69
CA ARG A 96 -12.41 -22.60 1.04
C ARG A 96 -11.39 -21.75 0.30
N SER A 97 -10.19 -22.24 -0.01
CA SER A 97 -9.35 -21.44 -0.91
C SER A 97 -10.03 -21.23 -2.28
N ALA A 98 -10.74 -22.24 -2.79
CA ALA A 98 -11.55 -22.13 -3.99
C ALA A 98 -12.78 -21.25 -3.75
N ASP A 99 -13.47 -21.41 -2.61
CA ASP A 99 -14.64 -20.61 -2.25
C ASP A 99 -14.26 -19.16 -1.97
N ARG A 100 -13.10 -18.91 -1.34
CA ARG A 100 -12.60 -17.55 -1.11
C ARG A 100 -12.18 -16.86 -2.40
N THR A 101 -11.48 -17.58 -3.28
CA THR A 101 -11.16 -17.06 -4.62
C THR A 101 -12.45 -16.74 -5.38
N LYS A 102 -13.44 -17.63 -5.37
CA LYS A 102 -14.74 -17.38 -5.97
C LYS A 102 -15.44 -16.19 -5.34
N PHE A 103 -15.46 -16.10 -4.01
CA PHE A 103 -16.02 -14.96 -3.28
C PHE A 103 -15.38 -13.64 -3.71
N MET A 104 -14.03 -13.59 -3.80
CA MET A 104 -13.31 -12.39 -4.26
C MET A 104 -13.65 -12.04 -5.71
N LEU A 105 -13.79 -13.04 -6.57
CA LEU A 105 -14.19 -12.82 -7.97
C LEU A 105 -15.63 -12.34 -8.07
N ASP A 106 -16.55 -12.93 -7.31
CA ASP A 106 -17.94 -12.48 -7.24
C ASP A 106 -18.03 -11.03 -6.76
N LEU A 107 -17.24 -10.66 -5.73
CA LEU A 107 -17.15 -9.27 -5.27
C LEU A 107 -16.59 -8.33 -6.34
N LEU A 108 -15.59 -8.74 -7.10
CA LEU A 108 -15.05 -7.94 -8.22
C LEU A 108 -16.10 -7.78 -9.35
N ASP A 109 -16.81 -8.84 -9.70
CA ASP A 109 -17.83 -8.79 -10.74
C ASP A 109 -19.03 -7.92 -10.31
N GLU A 110 -19.36 -7.91 -9.02
CA GLU A 110 -20.38 -7.02 -8.44
C GLU A 110 -19.88 -5.57 -8.28
N ALA A 111 -18.59 -5.35 -8.11
CA ALA A 111 -18.01 -4.04 -7.78
C ALA A 111 -18.33 -2.97 -8.83
N THR A 112 -18.44 -3.36 -10.10
CA THR A 112 -18.83 -2.46 -11.20
C THR A 112 -20.29 -2.03 -11.13
N SER A 113 -21.18 -2.86 -10.58
CA SER A 113 -22.61 -2.60 -10.49
C SER A 113 -23.05 -2.02 -9.13
N THR A 114 -22.41 -2.44 -8.04
CA THR A 114 -22.82 -2.12 -6.66
C THR A 114 -21.99 -1.02 -6.01
N ARG A 115 -20.87 -0.60 -6.64
CA ARG A 115 -19.89 0.34 -6.06
C ARG A 115 -19.33 -0.08 -4.70
N ASN A 116 -19.29 -1.38 -4.41
CA ASN A 116 -18.72 -1.92 -3.19
C ASN A 116 -17.18 -1.73 -3.12
N LEU A 117 -16.56 -1.50 -4.26
CA LEU A 117 -15.16 -1.13 -4.34
C LEU A 117 -15.04 0.39 -4.18
N GLN A 118 -14.57 0.81 -3.03
CA GLN A 118 -14.39 2.22 -2.71
C GLN A 118 -12.92 2.62 -2.90
N VAL A 119 -12.72 3.87 -3.26
CA VAL A 119 -11.39 4.47 -3.33
C VAL A 119 -11.27 5.50 -2.22
N LYS A 120 -10.29 5.32 -1.35
CA LYS A 120 -9.88 6.31 -0.36
C LYS A 120 -8.66 7.08 -0.89
N LEU A 121 -8.52 8.30 -0.44
CA LEU A 121 -7.46 9.20 -0.86
C LEU A 121 -6.54 9.49 0.32
N LEU A 122 -5.28 9.11 0.23
CA LEU A 122 -4.26 9.42 1.24
C LEU A 122 -3.46 10.65 0.78
N PRO A 123 -3.61 11.80 1.46
CA PRO A 123 -2.99 13.04 1.04
C PRO A 123 -1.45 13.01 1.01
N ILE A 124 -0.88 13.68 0.02
CA ILE A 124 0.55 13.97 -0.08
C ILE A 124 0.75 15.45 0.27
N ILE A 125 1.63 15.70 1.23
CA ILE A 125 1.81 17.01 1.86
C ILE A 125 3.14 17.64 1.41
N LYS A 126 3.11 18.93 1.14
CA LYS A 126 4.29 19.77 0.97
C LYS A 126 4.09 21.09 1.70
N SER A 127 5.00 21.48 2.59
CA SER A 127 4.91 22.76 3.34
C SER A 127 3.51 22.99 3.94
N ASN A 128 2.96 21.96 4.59
CA ASN A 128 1.62 21.92 5.20
C ASN A 128 0.43 21.98 4.22
N ASN A 129 0.67 22.00 2.91
CA ASN A 129 -0.40 22.01 1.91
C ASN A 129 -0.58 20.61 1.29
N ILE A 130 -1.82 20.23 1.03
CA ILE A 130 -2.12 19.03 0.26
C ILE A 130 -1.84 19.32 -1.21
N ILE A 131 -0.85 18.63 -1.78
CA ILE A 131 -0.47 18.81 -3.18
C ILE A 131 -0.86 17.66 -4.09
N GLY A 132 -1.33 16.58 -3.52
CA GLY A 132 -1.75 15.38 -4.22
C GLY A 132 -2.35 14.35 -3.29
N ALA A 133 -2.75 13.22 -3.84
CA ALA A 133 -3.24 12.09 -3.06
C ALA A 133 -2.95 10.75 -3.77
N GLU A 134 -2.69 9.74 -2.96
CA GLU A 134 -2.62 8.35 -3.39
C GLU A 134 -4.00 7.71 -3.33
N LEU A 135 -4.38 7.03 -4.40
CA LEU A 135 -5.62 6.27 -4.48
C LEU A 135 -5.42 4.91 -3.85
N LEU A 136 -6.12 4.67 -2.77
CA LEU A 136 -6.10 3.42 -2.04
C LEU A 136 -7.42 2.69 -2.19
N LEU A 137 -7.35 1.54 -2.85
CA LEU A 137 -8.51 0.68 -3.01
C LEU A 137 -8.98 0.15 -1.67
N ARG A 138 -10.30 0.13 -1.45
CA ARG A 138 -10.93 -0.48 -0.28
C ARG A 138 -12.15 -1.28 -0.75
N LEU A 139 -12.17 -2.54 -0.41
CA LEU A 139 -13.33 -3.37 -0.66
C LEU A 139 -14.12 -3.54 0.63
N LYS A 140 -15.40 -3.18 0.58
CA LYS A 140 -16.32 -3.32 1.69
C LYS A 140 -17.36 -4.37 1.33
N ASP A 141 -17.43 -5.44 2.09
CA ASP A 141 -18.56 -6.36 2.03
C ASP A 141 -19.66 -5.85 2.98
N ASP A 142 -20.59 -5.10 2.44
CA ASP A 142 -21.70 -4.53 3.22
C ASP A 142 -22.58 -5.61 3.85
N SER A 143 -22.63 -6.81 3.26
CA SER A 143 -23.44 -7.93 3.79
C SER A 143 -22.85 -8.51 5.08
N LYS A 144 -21.55 -8.39 5.28
CA LYS A 144 -20.82 -8.95 6.43
C LYS A 144 -20.08 -7.92 7.27
N ASN A 145 -20.10 -6.65 6.85
CA ASN A 145 -19.32 -5.57 7.47
C ASN A 145 -17.81 -5.91 7.63
N VAL A 146 -17.26 -6.62 6.65
CA VAL A 146 -15.86 -7.09 6.64
C VAL A 146 -15.08 -6.30 5.62
N LEU A 147 -13.95 -5.73 6.05
CA LEU A 147 -12.96 -5.19 5.14
C LEU A 147 -12.19 -6.38 4.51
N VAL A 148 -12.17 -6.43 3.20
CA VAL A 148 -11.40 -7.42 2.44
C VAL A 148 -9.97 -6.91 2.29
N ASN A 149 -8.99 -7.80 2.51
CA ASN A 149 -7.60 -7.48 2.27
C ASN A 149 -7.37 -7.13 0.79
N THR A 150 -6.99 -5.89 0.53
CA THR A 150 -6.84 -5.36 -0.83
C THR A 150 -5.75 -6.09 -1.61
N ASN A 151 -4.63 -6.45 -0.96
CA ASN A 151 -3.54 -7.18 -1.63
C ASN A 151 -3.99 -8.59 -2.05
N GLU A 152 -4.79 -9.26 -1.23
CA GLU A 152 -5.38 -10.55 -1.59
C GLU A 152 -6.33 -10.43 -2.79
N LEU A 153 -7.18 -9.40 -2.79
CA LEU A 153 -8.07 -9.11 -3.90
C LEU A 153 -7.31 -8.87 -5.20
N ILE A 154 -6.28 -8.03 -5.16
CA ILE A 154 -5.42 -7.74 -6.31
C ILE A 154 -4.76 -9.03 -6.80
N ASN A 155 -4.17 -9.84 -5.92
CA ASN A 155 -3.55 -11.11 -6.28
C ASN A 155 -4.54 -12.10 -6.91
N VAL A 156 -5.77 -12.17 -6.41
CA VAL A 156 -6.84 -12.99 -7.01
C VAL A 156 -7.23 -12.44 -8.38
N ALA A 157 -7.37 -11.13 -8.51
CA ALA A 157 -7.68 -10.47 -9.78
C ALA A 157 -6.61 -10.75 -10.86
N ILE A 158 -5.32 -10.64 -10.50
CA ILE A 158 -4.20 -10.93 -11.39
C ILE A 158 -4.23 -12.39 -11.85
N LYS A 159 -4.29 -13.34 -10.90
CA LYS A 159 -4.27 -14.78 -11.20
C LYS A 159 -5.45 -15.24 -12.07
N ASN A 160 -6.54 -14.51 -12.07
CA ASN A 160 -7.76 -14.84 -12.82
C ASN A 160 -8.00 -13.89 -14.01
N ASN A 161 -7.02 -13.10 -14.42
CA ASN A 161 -7.11 -12.12 -15.53
C ASN A 161 -8.27 -11.11 -15.36
N ARG A 162 -8.50 -10.66 -14.10
CA ARG A 162 -9.55 -9.70 -13.73
C ARG A 162 -9.00 -8.36 -13.27
N ILE A 163 -7.70 -8.15 -13.37
CA ILE A 163 -7.06 -6.90 -12.96
C ILE A 163 -7.61 -5.68 -13.68
N GLY A 164 -8.08 -5.86 -14.93
CA GLY A 164 -8.73 -4.81 -15.71
C GLY A 164 -9.93 -4.17 -15.00
N ILE A 165 -10.70 -4.93 -14.22
CA ILE A 165 -11.85 -4.40 -13.46
C ILE A 165 -11.35 -3.37 -12.41
N ILE A 166 -10.30 -3.71 -11.69
CA ILE A 166 -9.70 -2.81 -10.70
C ILE A 166 -9.18 -1.54 -11.37
N THR A 167 -8.51 -1.72 -12.49
CA THR A 167 -7.96 -0.63 -13.30
C THR A 167 -9.05 0.33 -13.75
N ASP A 168 -10.13 -0.19 -14.35
CA ASP A 168 -11.24 0.61 -14.84
C ASP A 168 -11.87 1.42 -13.70
N ILE A 169 -12.06 0.81 -12.52
CA ILE A 169 -12.60 1.51 -11.34
C ILE A 169 -11.68 2.64 -10.89
N LEU A 170 -10.37 2.43 -10.84
CA LEU A 170 -9.41 3.47 -10.45
C LEU A 170 -9.40 4.62 -11.46
N ILE A 171 -9.39 4.30 -12.75
CA ILE A 171 -9.39 5.27 -13.85
C ILE A 171 -10.69 6.06 -13.86
N ASP A 172 -11.83 5.40 -13.73
CA ASP A 172 -13.15 6.05 -13.68
C ASP A 172 -13.26 7.02 -12.50
N ASN A 173 -12.76 6.63 -11.32
CA ASN A 173 -12.75 7.53 -10.16
C ASN A 173 -11.93 8.80 -10.44
N ILE A 174 -10.75 8.70 -11.05
CA ILE A 174 -9.94 9.87 -11.39
C ILE A 174 -10.68 10.77 -12.39
N GLY A 175 -11.29 10.17 -13.42
CA GLY A 175 -12.11 10.89 -14.39
C GLY A 175 -13.27 11.62 -13.74
N GLU A 176 -14.01 10.97 -12.85
CA GLU A 176 -15.13 11.56 -12.10
C GLU A 176 -14.67 12.68 -11.16
N TYR A 177 -13.53 12.51 -10.45
CA TYR A 177 -12.97 13.55 -9.60
C TYR A 177 -12.57 14.78 -10.43
N TYR A 178 -11.92 14.55 -11.56
CA TYR A 178 -11.52 15.64 -12.45
C TYR A 178 -12.72 16.38 -13.03
N LYS A 179 -13.77 15.66 -13.42
CA LYS A 179 -15.02 16.22 -13.93
C LYS A 179 -15.81 16.98 -12.87
N THR A 180 -15.94 16.40 -11.67
CA THR A 180 -16.81 16.93 -10.60
C THR A 180 -16.19 18.16 -9.95
N TYR A 181 -14.90 18.12 -9.65
CA TYR A 181 -14.23 19.19 -8.92
C TYR A 181 -13.48 20.16 -9.83
N GLY A 182 -13.25 19.75 -11.05
CA GLY A 182 -12.75 20.56 -12.13
C GLY A 182 -11.30 21.02 -11.98
N PHE A 183 -10.72 21.38 -13.10
CA PHE A 183 -9.37 21.92 -13.16
C PHE A 183 -9.16 23.18 -12.31
N SER A 184 -10.20 24.01 -12.16
CA SER A 184 -10.14 25.24 -11.37
C SER A 184 -9.83 24.97 -9.89
N LEU A 185 -10.50 24.01 -9.24
CA LEU A 185 -10.22 23.67 -7.85
C LEU A 185 -8.78 23.19 -7.68
N PHE A 186 -8.32 22.27 -8.52
CA PHE A 186 -6.96 21.75 -8.45
C PHE A 186 -5.91 22.84 -8.66
N ARG A 187 -6.16 23.77 -9.59
CA ARG A 187 -5.27 24.88 -9.84
C ARG A 187 -5.21 25.86 -8.66
N ILE A 188 -6.35 26.19 -8.07
CA ILE A 188 -6.44 27.14 -6.96
C ILE A 188 -5.85 26.53 -5.70
N SER A 189 -6.22 25.31 -5.35
CA SER A 189 -5.74 24.62 -4.13
C SER A 189 -4.27 24.22 -4.17
N GLY A 190 -3.62 24.29 -5.32
CA GLY A 190 -2.27 23.78 -5.48
C GLY A 190 -2.16 22.27 -5.60
N PHE A 191 -3.28 21.56 -5.65
CA PHE A 191 -3.31 20.12 -5.90
C PHE A 191 -2.76 19.80 -7.29
N ARG A 192 -1.80 18.86 -7.39
CA ARG A 192 -1.02 18.65 -8.62
C ARG A 192 -1.07 17.25 -9.15
N LEU A 193 -1.37 16.24 -8.31
CA LEU A 193 -1.24 14.86 -8.74
C LEU A 193 -2.11 13.87 -7.97
N PHE A 194 -2.51 12.84 -8.69
CA PHE A 194 -2.94 11.57 -8.12
C PHE A 194 -1.88 10.49 -8.38
N THR A 195 -1.78 9.53 -7.45
CA THR A 195 -0.95 8.35 -7.64
C THR A 195 -1.77 7.08 -7.48
N ILE A 196 -1.42 6.04 -8.25
CA ILE A 196 -2.04 4.71 -8.23
C ILE A 196 -0.94 3.68 -8.05
N ASN A 197 -1.13 2.76 -7.13
CA ASN A 197 -0.27 1.58 -7.00
C ASN A 197 -0.49 0.64 -8.20
N THR A 198 0.60 0.27 -8.84
CA THR A 198 0.62 -0.63 -10.01
C THR A 198 1.77 -1.64 -9.89
N ASP A 199 1.66 -2.73 -10.63
CA ASP A 199 2.69 -3.73 -10.78
C ASP A 199 2.87 -4.13 -12.25
N ASN A 200 3.79 -5.03 -12.55
CA ASN A 200 4.07 -5.45 -13.92
C ASN A 200 2.85 -6.08 -14.61
N SER A 201 1.90 -6.66 -13.87
CA SER A 201 0.69 -7.28 -14.45
C SER A 201 -0.26 -6.25 -15.06
N PHE A 202 -0.31 -5.02 -14.51
CA PHE A 202 -1.06 -3.91 -15.10
C PHE A 202 -0.50 -3.55 -16.47
N PHE A 203 0.83 -3.53 -16.61
CA PHE A 203 1.47 -3.16 -17.87
C PHE A 203 1.43 -4.27 -18.92
N ALA A 204 1.24 -5.51 -18.51
CA ALA A 204 1.01 -6.63 -19.40
C ALA A 204 -0.43 -6.63 -19.99
N ASP A 205 -1.37 -5.91 -19.36
CA ASP A 205 -2.72 -5.72 -19.89
C ASP A 205 -2.74 -4.57 -20.93
N SER A 206 -2.91 -4.91 -22.19
CA SER A 206 -2.99 -3.93 -23.28
C SER A 206 -4.15 -2.92 -23.11
N LYS A 207 -5.23 -3.31 -22.39
CA LYS A 207 -6.34 -2.40 -22.09
C LYS A 207 -5.93 -1.31 -21.12
N PHE A 208 -5.04 -1.60 -20.18
CA PHE A 208 -4.59 -0.62 -19.19
C PHE A 208 -3.99 0.62 -19.85
N LEU A 209 -3.03 0.44 -20.74
CA LEU A 209 -2.41 1.55 -21.45
C LEU A 209 -3.43 2.33 -22.30
N THR A 210 -4.37 1.63 -22.94
CA THR A 210 -5.44 2.27 -23.72
C THR A 210 -6.39 3.08 -22.83
N SER A 211 -6.75 2.54 -21.66
CA SER A 211 -7.60 3.24 -20.69
C SER A 211 -6.91 4.49 -20.12
N LEU A 212 -5.60 4.41 -19.85
CA LEU A 212 -4.80 5.58 -19.43
C LEU A 212 -4.74 6.65 -20.53
N GLU A 213 -4.50 6.25 -21.76
CA GLU A 213 -4.49 7.17 -22.89
C GLU A 213 -5.85 7.86 -23.06
N TYR A 214 -6.94 7.10 -23.01
CA TYR A 214 -8.30 7.64 -23.03
C TYR A 214 -8.54 8.64 -21.90
N LEU A 215 -8.17 8.29 -20.66
CA LEU A 215 -8.32 9.17 -19.50
C LEU A 215 -7.61 10.52 -19.72
N VAL A 216 -6.35 10.47 -20.12
CA VAL A 216 -5.54 11.69 -20.33
C VAL A 216 -6.12 12.56 -21.45
N GLN A 217 -6.48 11.96 -22.58
CA GLN A 217 -6.99 12.69 -23.75
C GLN A 217 -8.41 13.20 -23.53
N HIS A 218 -9.31 12.37 -22.98
CA HIS A 218 -10.71 12.73 -22.81
C HIS A 218 -10.93 13.82 -21.76
N HIS A 219 -10.17 13.75 -20.65
CA HIS A 219 -10.28 14.75 -19.59
C HIS A 219 -9.24 15.88 -19.70
N HIS A 220 -8.37 15.86 -20.71
CA HIS A 220 -7.30 16.86 -20.90
C HIS A 220 -6.46 17.02 -19.62
N LEU A 221 -6.04 15.88 -19.03
CA LEU A 221 -5.28 15.90 -17.79
C LEU A 221 -3.97 16.66 -17.98
N GLN A 222 -3.60 17.44 -16.98
CA GLN A 222 -2.32 18.12 -16.98
C GLN A 222 -1.16 17.13 -16.88
N LYS A 223 -0.02 17.55 -17.44
CA LYS A 223 1.24 16.83 -17.34
C LYS A 223 1.57 16.44 -15.90
N GLY A 224 1.78 15.14 -15.66
CA GLY A 224 2.12 14.59 -14.36
C GLY A 224 1.00 14.67 -13.32
N PHE A 225 -0.26 14.91 -13.74
CA PHE A 225 -1.41 14.86 -12.84
C PHE A 225 -1.71 13.43 -12.40
N LEU A 226 -1.50 12.44 -13.27
CA LEU A 226 -1.54 11.03 -12.93
C LEU A 226 -0.13 10.47 -12.89
N ASN A 227 0.19 9.74 -11.82
CA ASN A 227 1.45 9.01 -11.68
C ASN A 227 1.17 7.58 -11.23
N LEU A 228 2.03 6.65 -11.63
CA LEU A 228 1.94 5.24 -11.30
C LEU A 228 3.06 4.88 -10.31
N GLU A 229 2.71 4.21 -9.25
CA GLU A 229 3.67 3.76 -8.23
C GLU A 229 4.04 2.31 -8.48
N VAL A 230 5.33 2.03 -8.58
CA VAL A 230 5.89 0.67 -8.76
C VAL A 230 6.99 0.48 -7.74
N THR A 231 7.01 -0.66 -7.06
CA THR A 231 8.02 -0.92 -6.03
C THR A 231 9.44 -1.00 -6.61
N GLU A 232 10.44 -0.63 -5.80
CA GLU A 232 11.86 -0.71 -6.18
C GLU A 232 12.23 -2.12 -6.66
N LYS A 233 11.76 -3.13 -5.93
CA LYS A 233 12.02 -4.55 -6.24
C LYS A 233 11.47 -4.92 -7.63
N GLU A 234 10.25 -4.57 -7.90
CA GLU A 234 9.58 -4.90 -9.16
C GLU A 234 10.20 -4.18 -10.36
N LEU A 235 10.56 -2.90 -10.20
CA LEU A 235 11.34 -2.16 -11.20
C LEU A 235 12.68 -2.83 -11.50
N SER A 236 13.29 -3.48 -10.50
CA SER A 236 14.54 -4.22 -10.68
C SER A 236 14.33 -5.55 -11.38
N GLU A 237 13.31 -6.31 -11.00
CA GLU A 237 13.00 -7.62 -11.57
C GLU A 237 12.57 -7.54 -13.04
N HIS A 238 11.91 -6.46 -13.45
CA HIS A 238 11.37 -6.23 -14.79
C HIS A 238 12.02 -5.04 -15.52
N TYR A 239 13.29 -4.75 -15.25
CA TYR A 239 13.96 -3.51 -15.66
C TYR A 239 13.84 -3.18 -17.16
N GLU A 240 14.12 -4.13 -18.03
CA GLU A 240 14.11 -3.92 -19.50
C GLU A 240 12.69 -3.71 -20.04
N GLU A 241 11.71 -4.43 -19.52
CA GLU A 241 10.30 -4.28 -19.88
C GLU A 241 9.79 -2.92 -19.43
N MET A 242 10.09 -2.54 -18.18
CA MET A 242 9.69 -1.27 -17.59
C MET A 242 10.33 -0.07 -18.30
N MET A 243 11.56 -0.20 -18.81
CA MET A 243 12.19 0.86 -19.61
C MET A 243 11.35 1.22 -20.84
N THR A 244 10.80 0.22 -21.53
CA THR A 244 9.94 0.45 -22.70
C THR A 244 8.60 1.04 -22.30
N THR A 245 7.97 0.50 -21.27
CA THR A 245 6.67 0.95 -20.77
C THR A 245 6.73 2.38 -20.25
N ILE A 246 7.74 2.73 -19.45
CA ILE A 246 7.93 4.08 -18.91
C ILE A 246 8.11 5.11 -20.04
N LYS A 247 8.79 4.75 -21.14
CA LYS A 247 8.90 5.65 -22.32
C LYS A 247 7.54 5.91 -22.97
N ILE A 248 6.65 4.93 -23.01
CA ILE A 248 5.28 5.10 -23.52
C ILE A 248 4.48 6.02 -22.58
N LEU A 249 4.51 5.73 -21.28
CA LEU A 249 3.80 6.52 -20.27
C LEU A 249 4.26 7.99 -20.25
N ASN A 250 5.56 8.22 -20.35
CA ASN A 250 6.11 9.57 -20.41
C ASN A 250 5.62 10.38 -21.64
N LYS A 251 5.32 9.72 -22.76
CA LYS A 251 4.69 10.38 -23.92
C LYS A 251 3.23 10.78 -23.67
N LEU A 252 2.58 10.09 -22.75
CA LEU A 252 1.23 10.43 -22.28
C LEU A 252 1.25 11.43 -21.11
N ASP A 253 2.42 11.96 -20.76
CA ASP A 253 2.62 12.81 -19.59
C ASP A 253 2.24 12.15 -18.25
N ILE A 254 2.27 10.82 -18.20
CA ILE A 254 2.11 9.99 -17.00
C ILE A 254 3.50 9.58 -16.53
N TYR A 255 3.79 9.79 -15.24
CA TYR A 255 5.10 9.45 -14.68
C TYR A 255 5.05 8.24 -13.76
N VAL A 256 6.13 7.47 -13.74
CA VAL A 256 6.32 6.39 -12.78
C VAL A 256 7.11 6.92 -11.58
N ILE A 257 6.65 6.54 -10.39
CA ILE A 257 7.28 6.80 -9.10
C ILE A 257 7.82 5.46 -8.59
N CYS A 258 9.08 5.42 -8.18
CA CYS A 258 9.62 4.27 -7.49
C CYS A 258 9.11 4.28 -6.05
N ASP A 259 8.31 3.29 -5.68
CA ASP A 259 7.80 3.13 -4.33
C ASP A 259 8.68 2.20 -3.48
N MET A 260 8.55 2.30 -2.16
CA MET A 260 9.31 1.54 -1.15
C MET A 260 10.83 1.60 -1.34
N TYR A 261 11.33 2.77 -1.81
CA TYR A 261 12.74 2.94 -2.13
C TYR A 261 13.62 2.99 -0.88
N ILE A 262 14.61 2.11 -0.83
CA ILE A 262 15.70 2.11 0.16
C ILE A 262 17.09 2.03 -0.49
N GLY A 263 17.16 1.84 -1.80
CA GLY A 263 18.40 1.72 -2.57
C GLY A 263 19.02 0.32 -2.51
N GLU A 264 18.23 -0.70 -2.22
CA GLU A 264 18.69 -2.11 -2.14
C GLU A 264 18.73 -2.77 -3.52
N TYR A 265 17.72 -2.57 -4.34
CA TYR A 265 17.58 -3.26 -5.64
C TYR A 265 18.04 -2.41 -6.82
N LEU A 266 17.85 -1.09 -6.76
CA LEU A 266 18.19 -0.18 -7.84
C LEU A 266 18.97 1.05 -7.34
N SER A 267 20.08 1.35 -8.02
CA SER A 267 20.78 2.61 -7.79
C SER A 267 19.99 3.81 -8.34
N LEU A 268 20.23 4.99 -7.79
CA LEU A 268 19.63 6.24 -8.29
C LEU A 268 19.98 6.53 -9.76
N GLU A 269 21.16 6.09 -10.20
CA GLU A 269 21.58 6.19 -11.60
C GLU A 269 20.69 5.32 -12.51
N LYS A 270 20.38 4.08 -12.10
CA LYS A 270 19.46 3.21 -12.82
C LYS A 270 18.05 3.75 -12.86
N LEU A 271 17.54 4.29 -11.75
CA LEU A 271 16.24 4.97 -11.72
C LEU A 271 16.20 6.14 -12.71
N LYS A 272 17.27 6.94 -12.75
CA LYS A 272 17.38 8.05 -13.70
C LYS A 272 17.37 7.57 -15.14
N SER A 273 18.07 6.47 -15.46
CA SER A 273 18.10 5.90 -16.81
C SER A 273 16.75 5.31 -17.24
N LEU A 274 15.92 4.86 -16.29
CA LEU A 274 14.51 4.52 -16.55
C LEU A 274 13.64 5.76 -16.82
N GLY A 275 14.12 6.98 -16.53
CA GLY A 275 13.33 8.19 -16.62
C GLY A 275 12.49 8.49 -15.37
N ILE A 276 12.77 7.79 -14.26
CA ILE A 276 12.12 7.99 -12.97
C ILE A 276 12.78 9.17 -12.26
N ASN A 277 11.98 10.14 -11.87
CA ASN A 277 12.43 11.37 -11.22
C ASN A 277 11.79 11.61 -9.85
N LYS A 278 11.03 10.66 -9.33
CA LYS A 278 10.40 10.69 -8.01
C LYS A 278 10.54 9.32 -7.34
N VAL A 279 10.78 9.34 -6.03
CA VAL A 279 10.80 8.13 -5.20
C VAL A 279 9.99 8.35 -3.93
N LYS A 280 9.34 7.31 -3.44
CA LYS A 280 8.76 7.24 -2.09
C LYS A 280 9.72 6.44 -1.21
N ILE A 281 10.31 7.11 -0.21
CA ILE A 281 11.23 6.46 0.73
C ILE A 281 10.43 5.58 1.68
N ALA A 282 10.84 4.32 1.78
CA ALA A 282 10.10 3.30 2.54
C ALA A 282 9.89 3.68 4.02
N ARG A 283 8.69 3.38 4.54
CA ARG A 283 8.32 3.60 5.95
C ARG A 283 9.32 2.98 6.93
N SER A 284 9.96 1.86 6.57
CA SER A 284 10.95 1.20 7.41
C SER A 284 12.11 2.11 7.83
N LEU A 285 12.55 3.02 6.96
CA LEU A 285 13.58 4.02 7.27
C LEU A 285 13.05 5.18 8.13
N VAL A 286 11.75 5.44 8.10
CA VAL A 286 11.12 6.59 8.76
C VAL A 286 10.64 6.26 10.18
N SER A 287 10.21 5.04 10.40
CA SER A 287 9.48 4.62 11.62
C SER A 287 10.23 4.85 12.93
N LYS A 288 11.58 4.90 12.89
CA LYS A 288 12.42 5.00 14.08
C LYS A 288 13.38 6.19 14.11
N ILE A 289 13.25 7.15 13.22
CA ILE A 289 14.17 8.30 13.16
C ILE A 289 14.15 9.16 14.43
N ASP A 290 13.07 9.12 15.19
CA ASP A 290 12.87 9.83 16.45
C ASP A 290 13.49 9.13 17.67
N VAL A 291 13.93 7.87 17.52
CA VAL A 291 14.52 7.07 18.61
C VAL A 291 15.94 6.58 18.30
N GLU A 292 16.28 6.38 17.03
CA GLU A 292 17.58 5.86 16.60
C GLU A 292 18.27 6.85 15.66
N GLU A 293 19.36 7.46 16.14
CA GLU A 293 20.15 8.46 15.39
C GLU A 293 20.73 7.89 14.08
N SER A 294 21.03 6.59 14.04
CA SER A 294 21.47 5.89 12.83
C SER A 294 20.44 5.96 11.71
N ASN A 295 19.17 5.69 12.03
CA ASN A 295 18.07 5.72 11.05
C ASN A 295 17.85 7.14 10.53
N TYR A 296 17.94 8.14 11.40
CA TYR A 296 17.88 9.54 10.96
C TYR A 296 19.02 9.89 9.99
N LYS A 297 20.26 9.53 10.30
CA LYS A 297 21.41 9.76 9.42
C LYS A 297 21.25 9.05 8.08
N GLU A 298 20.76 7.83 8.08
CA GLU A 298 20.50 7.05 6.87
C GLU A 298 19.43 7.71 6.00
N LEU A 299 18.29 8.09 6.58
CA LEU A 299 17.23 8.82 5.88
C LEU A 299 17.76 10.11 5.25
N ILE A 300 18.50 10.92 6.02
CA ILE A 300 19.08 12.18 5.54
C ILE A 300 20.06 11.95 4.39
N SER A 301 20.94 10.94 4.51
CA SER A 301 21.88 10.57 3.45
C SER A 301 21.17 10.15 2.17
N LEU A 302 20.08 9.39 2.30
CA LEU A 302 19.28 8.96 1.15
C LEU A 302 18.57 10.14 0.49
N ILE A 303 17.99 11.06 1.27
CA ILE A 303 17.36 12.28 0.75
C ILE A 303 18.39 13.15 0.01
N ASP A 304 19.57 13.36 0.59
CA ASP A 304 20.65 14.14 -0.06
C ASP A 304 21.10 13.48 -1.36
N SER A 305 21.24 12.15 -1.36
CA SER A 305 21.57 11.38 -2.55
C SER A 305 20.51 11.53 -3.63
N CYS A 306 19.22 11.36 -3.31
CA CYS A 306 18.13 11.57 -4.27
C CYS A 306 18.19 12.96 -4.89
N LYS A 307 18.36 14.00 -4.07
CA LYS A 307 18.45 15.39 -4.54
C LYS A 307 19.65 15.63 -5.46
N SER A 308 20.82 15.03 -5.14
CA SER A 308 22.01 15.15 -5.97
C SER A 308 21.83 14.57 -7.37
N TYR A 309 21.03 13.52 -7.50
CA TYR A 309 20.65 12.94 -8.79
C TYR A 309 19.47 13.67 -9.47
N GLY A 310 18.91 14.70 -8.84
CA GLY A 310 17.72 15.40 -9.34
C GLY A 310 16.47 14.51 -9.29
N ILE A 311 16.41 13.59 -8.34
CA ILE A 311 15.26 12.75 -8.03
C ILE A 311 14.54 13.35 -6.82
N MET A 312 13.24 13.54 -6.91
CA MET A 312 12.42 14.12 -5.86
C MET A 312 12.00 13.04 -4.85
N PRO A 313 12.46 13.11 -3.59
CA PRO A 313 12.03 12.19 -2.57
C PRO A 313 10.69 12.61 -1.95
N CYS A 314 9.85 11.61 -1.64
CA CYS A 314 8.68 11.71 -0.78
C CYS A 314 8.91 10.79 0.43
N VAL A 315 8.84 11.32 1.63
CA VAL A 315 9.01 10.55 2.87
C VAL A 315 7.66 10.00 3.29
N VAL A 316 7.49 8.66 3.28
CA VAL A 316 6.20 8.05 3.60
C VAL A 316 6.20 7.38 4.98
N GLY A 317 5.01 7.22 5.57
CA GLY A 317 4.85 6.60 6.89
C GLY A 317 5.25 7.53 8.04
N VAL A 318 5.06 8.82 7.88
CA VAL A 318 5.25 9.81 8.95
C VAL A 318 4.06 9.75 9.91
N GLU A 319 4.30 9.39 11.18
CA GLU A 319 3.25 9.14 12.17
C GLU A 319 3.32 10.07 13.38
N LYS A 320 4.47 10.75 13.60
CA LYS A 320 4.71 11.56 14.79
C LYS A 320 5.16 12.98 14.44
N GLU A 321 4.73 13.95 15.25
CA GLU A 321 5.14 15.35 15.14
C GLU A 321 6.66 15.52 15.18
N GLN A 322 7.34 14.72 16.03
CA GLN A 322 8.79 14.77 16.16
C GLN A 322 9.49 14.37 14.85
N GLN A 323 8.97 13.36 14.13
CA GLN A 323 9.51 12.97 12.83
C GLN A 323 9.37 14.11 11.82
N VAL A 324 8.20 14.78 11.79
CA VAL A 324 7.99 15.96 10.94
C VAL A 324 9.02 17.04 11.25
N LYS A 325 9.20 17.42 12.51
CA LYS A 325 10.16 18.45 12.92
C LYS A 325 11.57 18.11 12.47
N MET A 326 12.03 16.89 12.74
CA MET A 326 13.37 16.44 12.37
C MET A 326 13.62 16.49 10.86
N ILE A 327 12.63 16.12 10.07
CA ILE A 327 12.74 16.12 8.59
C ILE A 327 12.68 17.55 8.05
N THR A 328 11.73 18.36 8.52
CA THR A 328 11.49 19.71 7.98
C THR A 328 12.52 20.73 8.41
N GLU A 329 13.22 20.51 9.53
CA GLU A 329 14.33 21.35 9.96
C GLU A 329 15.42 21.44 8.86
N LYS A 330 15.70 20.33 8.20
CA LYS A 330 16.67 20.29 7.10
C LYS A 330 16.03 20.47 5.71
N TYR A 331 14.80 19.97 5.54
CA TYR A 331 14.11 19.97 4.25
C TYR A 331 12.67 20.52 4.37
N PRO A 332 12.50 21.84 4.51
CA PRO A 332 11.17 22.43 4.75
C PRO A 332 10.15 22.17 3.65
N ASP A 333 10.61 21.92 2.42
CA ASP A 333 9.76 21.72 1.24
C ASP A 333 9.70 20.27 0.76
N ILE A 334 10.12 19.31 1.58
CA ILE A 334 10.08 17.90 1.20
C ILE A 334 8.63 17.38 1.13
N LEU A 335 8.39 16.45 0.22
CA LEU A 335 7.12 15.74 0.19
C LEU A 335 7.03 14.75 1.34
N MET A 336 5.88 14.73 2.00
CA MET A 336 5.62 13.80 3.10
C MET A 336 4.22 13.18 2.95
N GLN A 337 4.08 11.98 3.49
CA GLN A 337 2.81 11.26 3.55
C GLN A 337 2.78 10.40 4.82
N GLY A 338 1.65 10.35 5.51
CA GLY A 338 1.51 9.52 6.70
C GLY A 338 0.37 9.94 7.60
N TYR A 339 0.05 9.09 8.57
CA TYR A 339 -1.10 9.23 9.45
C TYR A 339 -0.97 10.39 10.45
N TYR A 340 0.22 10.96 10.61
CA TYR A 340 0.36 12.22 11.33
C TYR A 340 -0.43 13.35 10.68
N PHE A 341 -0.51 13.38 9.36
CA PHE A 341 -1.22 14.41 8.62
C PHE A 341 -2.68 14.03 8.41
N TYR A 342 -2.90 12.88 7.78
CA TYR A 342 -4.23 12.36 7.46
C TYR A 342 -4.21 10.85 7.37
N GLU A 343 -5.29 10.22 7.83
CA GLU A 343 -5.67 8.88 7.42
C GLU A 343 -6.27 8.90 6.00
N PRO A 344 -6.43 7.75 5.34
CA PRO A 344 -7.09 7.70 4.04
C PRO A 344 -8.52 8.25 4.07
N LEU A 345 -8.77 9.34 3.36
CA LEU A 345 -10.01 10.10 3.35
C LEU A 345 -10.97 9.64 2.26
N ASP A 346 -12.26 9.87 2.45
CA ASP A 346 -13.22 9.88 1.34
C ASP A 346 -12.98 11.08 0.44
N ALA A 347 -13.30 10.93 -0.85
CA ALA A 347 -13.06 11.99 -1.83
C ALA A 347 -13.75 13.31 -1.43
N ASP A 348 -15.02 13.24 -1.00
CA ASP A 348 -15.77 14.43 -0.60
C ASP A 348 -15.09 15.18 0.55
N VAL A 349 -14.57 14.45 1.54
CA VAL A 349 -13.85 15.04 2.68
C VAL A 349 -12.58 15.73 2.21
N LEU A 350 -11.77 15.08 1.37
CA LEU A 350 -10.55 15.68 0.84
C LEU A 350 -10.84 16.95 0.04
N PHE A 351 -11.83 16.90 -0.84
CA PHE A 351 -12.15 18.06 -1.68
C PHE A 351 -12.79 19.21 -0.91
N ASP A 352 -13.50 18.92 0.17
CA ASP A 352 -13.99 19.96 1.07
C ASP A 352 -12.86 20.65 1.85
N ILE A 353 -11.82 19.90 2.24
CA ILE A 353 -10.60 20.49 2.81
C ILE A 353 -9.94 21.42 1.77
N LEU A 354 -9.76 20.96 0.53
CA LEU A 354 -9.14 21.73 -0.52
C LEU A 354 -9.91 23.03 -0.88
N LYS A 355 -11.23 23.02 -0.75
CA LYS A 355 -12.06 24.23 -0.94
C LYS A 355 -11.83 25.25 0.17
N LYS A 356 -11.68 24.83 1.42
CA LYS A 356 -11.54 25.71 2.58
C LYS A 356 -10.19 26.43 2.62
N VAL A 357 -9.11 25.78 2.19
CA VAL A 357 -7.75 26.38 2.15
C VAL A 357 -7.67 27.64 1.28
N ASN A 358 -8.66 27.93 0.45
CA ASN A 358 -8.64 29.05 -0.51
C ASN A 358 -9.50 30.25 -0.10
N PHE A 359 -10.08 30.22 1.10
CA PHE A 359 -10.92 31.30 1.60
C PHE A 359 -10.33 32.04 2.80
N ASP A 360 -9.13 31.63 3.27
CA ASP A 360 -8.32 32.33 4.27
C ASP A 360 -7.06 32.94 3.61
#